data_d3bcf32bf5910e7db6e4c1856bf2536b
#
_entry.id   d3bcf32bf5910e7db6e4c1856bf2536b
#
_cell.length_a   1.000
_cell.length_b   1.000
_cell.length_c   1.000
_cell.angle_alpha   90.00
_cell.angle_beta   90.00
_cell.angle_gamma   90.00
#
_symmetry.space_group_name_H-M   'P 1'
#
loop_
_entity.id
_entity.type
_entity.pdbx_description
1 polymer ?
#
loop_
_entity_poly.entity_id
_entity_poly.type
_entity_poly.pdbx_seq_one_letter_code
_entity_poly.pdbx_strand_id
1 'polypeptide(L)'
;MVSLGGVFLLFMFLATQALSRDIPNNVKDFYGFVRGRNKCHDTLASGFHSSEGDSGDFSYCGDYLDDYKIIYLQGKNGELANMDVDCDGEQAGGDGRCGSSTDTQSETTFRDQLRSYGTGRRDLNASVHTYVVFGNQGTKSGWTTFNPEKHGVKPLSVMAVVCNNKLLYGIWGDTNGDDGPQAMVGEASISLATACYGNSINGNSGHDDNDVLYIAFTGDDAVPGASGANWTASNYEDFQTSISDLGNKLIERVGSGGIGRPLGDQRMLFSAIFFGIIVLLL
;
A
#
# COMPACT_ATOMS: atom_id res chain seq x y z
N MET A 1 54.43 23.29 35.91
CA MET A 1 53.06 22.70 36.11
C MET A 1 52.19 23.12 34.95
N VAL A 2 52.02 22.26 33.99
CA VAL A 2 51.18 22.54 32.80
C VAL A 2 49.96 21.62 32.91
N SER A 3 48.79 22.21 33.09
CA SER A 3 47.49 21.51 33.20
C SER A 3 47.02 21.17 31.79
N LEU A 4 46.94 19.88 31.45
CA LEU A 4 46.27 19.38 30.25
C LEU A 4 44.76 19.37 30.52
N GLY A 5 44.06 20.33 29.91
CA GLY A 5 42.59 20.30 29.83
C GLY A 5 42.13 19.29 28.75
N GLY A 6 41.56 18.17 29.18
CA GLY A 6 40.99 17.19 28.28
C GLY A 6 39.67 17.71 27.67
N VAL A 7 39.63 17.86 26.34
CA VAL A 7 38.41 18.12 25.62
C VAL A 7 37.69 16.79 25.41
N PHE A 8 36.57 16.57 26.12
CA PHE A 8 35.65 15.48 25.88
C PHE A 8 34.80 15.82 24.66
N LEU A 9 35.10 15.25 23.51
CA LEU A 9 34.19 15.24 22.36
C LEU A 9 33.04 14.27 22.65
N LEU A 10 31.87 14.84 22.93
CA LEU A 10 30.62 14.09 23.05
C LEU A 10 30.15 13.77 21.62
N PHE A 11 30.45 12.55 21.14
CA PHE A 11 29.83 12.03 19.92
C PHE A 11 28.35 11.75 20.24
N MET A 12 27.45 12.67 19.83
CA MET A 12 26.03 12.37 19.71
C MET A 12 25.87 11.38 18.54
N PHE A 13 25.71 10.10 18.87
CA PHE A 13 25.12 9.14 17.95
C PHE A 13 23.65 9.56 17.74
N LEU A 14 23.37 10.27 16.67
CA LEU A 14 22.04 10.35 16.09
C LEU A 14 21.71 8.93 15.61
N ALA A 15 21.05 8.15 16.46
CA ALA A 15 20.39 6.94 16.00
C ALA A 15 19.36 7.37 14.95
N THR A 16 19.66 7.12 13.68
CA THR A 16 18.66 7.15 12.62
C THR A 16 17.63 6.10 12.98
N GLN A 17 16.53 6.54 13.58
CA GLN A 17 15.39 5.65 13.81
C GLN A 17 14.90 5.24 12.45
N ALA A 18 15.03 3.95 12.14
CA ALA A 18 14.39 3.36 10.98
C ALA A 18 12.92 3.77 10.99
N LEU A 19 12.42 4.26 9.86
CA LEU A 19 11.06 4.80 9.66
C LEU A 19 9.95 3.74 9.78
N SER A 20 10.18 2.64 10.49
CA SER A 20 9.13 1.69 10.81
C SER A 20 8.22 2.31 11.88
N ARG A 21 7.00 2.64 11.49
CA ARG A 21 5.98 3.14 12.40
C ARG A 21 5.29 1.98 13.07
N ASP A 22 4.99 2.17 14.36
CA ASP A 22 4.04 1.28 15.02
C ASP A 22 2.72 1.31 14.27
N ILE A 23 2.17 0.13 13.99
CA ILE A 23 0.88 0.01 13.31
C ILE A 23 -0.19 0.58 14.26
N PRO A 24 -0.98 1.61 13.86
CA PRO A 24 -2.10 2.12 14.66
C PRO A 24 -3.13 1.03 14.94
N ASN A 25 -3.85 1.14 16.07
CA ASN A 25 -4.81 0.12 16.49
C ASN A 25 -5.90 -0.13 15.45
N ASN A 26 -6.45 0.93 14.83
CA ASN A 26 -7.44 0.78 13.76
C ASN A 26 -6.94 -0.08 12.59
N VAL A 27 -5.67 0.04 12.24
CA VAL A 27 -5.04 -0.76 11.17
C VAL A 27 -4.77 -2.18 11.64
N LYS A 28 -4.32 -2.39 12.90
CA LYS A 28 -4.17 -3.73 13.48
C LYS A 28 -5.51 -4.46 13.53
N ASP A 29 -6.56 -3.76 13.92
CA ASP A 29 -7.92 -4.32 13.98
C ASP A 29 -8.42 -4.68 12.57
N PHE A 30 -8.17 -3.81 11.59
CA PHE A 30 -8.51 -4.08 10.18
C PHE A 30 -7.72 -5.26 9.62
N TYR A 31 -6.41 -5.33 9.85
CA TYR A 31 -5.56 -6.46 9.47
C TYR A 31 -6.09 -7.77 10.06
N GLY A 32 -6.37 -7.79 11.37
CA GLY A 32 -6.94 -8.95 12.04
C GLY A 32 -8.32 -9.33 11.52
N PHE A 33 -9.15 -8.34 11.22
CA PHE A 33 -10.48 -8.54 10.64
C PHE A 33 -10.39 -9.19 9.23
N VAL A 34 -9.52 -8.69 8.35
CA VAL A 34 -9.34 -9.27 7.01
C VAL A 34 -8.82 -10.70 7.12
N ARG A 35 -7.83 -10.95 7.98
CA ARG A 35 -7.31 -12.30 8.22
C ARG A 35 -8.31 -13.27 8.87
N GLY A 36 -9.29 -12.77 9.60
CA GLY A 36 -10.36 -13.56 10.19
C GLY A 36 -11.49 -13.94 9.22
N ARG A 37 -11.44 -13.47 7.98
CA ARG A 37 -12.50 -13.69 6.97
C ARG A 37 -12.06 -14.70 5.93
N ASN A 38 -13.01 -15.50 5.43
CA ASN A 38 -12.71 -16.41 4.33
C ASN A 38 -12.42 -15.68 3.00
N LYS A 39 -13.14 -14.59 2.71
CA LYS A 39 -12.99 -13.73 1.51
C LYS A 39 -13.69 -12.39 1.74
N CYS A 40 -13.45 -11.42 0.89
CA CYS A 40 -14.25 -10.19 0.90
C CYS A 40 -15.70 -10.43 0.42
N HIS A 41 -16.61 -9.56 0.85
CA HIS A 41 -18.04 -9.61 0.46
C HIS A 41 -18.27 -8.91 -0.87
N ASP A 42 -17.72 -7.70 -1.01
CA ASP A 42 -17.76 -6.93 -2.23
C ASP A 42 -16.45 -7.15 -3.01
N THR A 43 -16.52 -8.08 -3.96
CA THR A 43 -15.40 -8.43 -4.82
C THR A 43 -15.45 -7.59 -6.10
N LEU A 44 -14.50 -6.68 -6.26
CA LEU A 44 -14.40 -5.85 -7.47
C LEU A 44 -13.85 -6.65 -8.65
N ALA A 45 -12.87 -7.50 -8.40
CA ALA A 45 -12.34 -8.47 -9.35
C ALA A 45 -11.65 -9.63 -8.60
N SER A 46 -11.63 -10.82 -9.18
CA SER A 46 -11.07 -12.05 -8.58
C SER A 46 -10.37 -12.93 -9.62
N GLY A 47 -9.64 -13.94 -9.16
CA GLY A 47 -8.92 -14.85 -10.05
C GLY A 47 -7.48 -14.40 -10.27
N PHE A 48 -6.91 -13.65 -9.34
CA PHE A 48 -5.51 -13.24 -9.36
C PHE A 48 -4.66 -14.20 -8.54
N HIS A 49 -3.38 -14.22 -8.86
CA HIS A 49 -2.37 -15.06 -8.23
C HIS A 49 -1.40 -14.21 -7.42
N SER A 50 -1.01 -14.65 -6.25
CA SER A 50 0.02 -14.01 -5.42
C SER A 50 1.38 -14.66 -5.61
N SER A 51 1.41 -15.90 -6.05
CA SER A 51 2.63 -16.60 -6.44
C SER A 51 2.39 -17.52 -7.64
N GLU A 52 3.44 -17.81 -8.40
CA GLU A 52 3.35 -18.70 -9.54
C GLU A 52 2.87 -20.10 -9.11
N GLY A 53 1.80 -20.57 -9.76
CA GLY A 53 1.25 -21.90 -9.52
C GLY A 53 0.29 -22.01 -8.34
N ASP A 54 -0.05 -20.90 -7.67
CA ASP A 54 -1.15 -20.90 -6.71
C ASP A 54 -2.52 -21.08 -7.38
N SER A 55 -3.60 -21.17 -6.61
CA SER A 55 -4.95 -21.47 -7.12
C SER A 55 -5.69 -20.26 -7.71
N GLY A 56 -5.09 -19.06 -7.76
CA GLY A 56 -5.73 -17.84 -8.28
C GLY A 56 -6.89 -17.36 -7.41
N ASP A 57 -6.74 -17.43 -6.11
CA ASP A 57 -7.79 -17.15 -5.14
C ASP A 57 -7.78 -15.72 -4.58
N PHE A 58 -6.97 -14.83 -5.16
CA PHE A 58 -6.84 -13.44 -4.72
C PHE A 58 -7.83 -12.52 -5.42
N SER A 59 -8.22 -11.47 -4.70
CA SER A 59 -9.25 -10.52 -5.13
C SER A 59 -8.90 -9.09 -4.73
N TYR A 60 -9.32 -8.14 -5.56
CA TYR A 60 -9.46 -6.74 -5.19
C TYR A 60 -10.81 -6.56 -4.51
N CYS A 61 -10.80 -6.08 -3.29
CA CYS A 61 -11.95 -6.01 -2.39
C CYS A 61 -12.44 -4.58 -2.21
N GLY A 62 -13.74 -4.36 -2.42
CA GLY A 62 -14.44 -3.08 -2.32
C GLY A 62 -15.31 -2.91 -1.08
N ASP A 63 -15.28 -3.85 -0.12
CA ASP A 63 -16.16 -3.84 1.07
C ASP A 63 -16.22 -2.48 1.80
N TYR A 64 -15.18 -1.68 1.69
CA TYR A 64 -15.05 -0.37 2.36
C TYR A 64 -14.77 0.77 1.38
N LEU A 65 -15.12 0.56 0.10
CA LEU A 65 -14.93 1.58 -0.94
C LEU A 65 -15.75 2.84 -0.63
N ASP A 66 -16.98 2.67 -0.18
CA ASP A 66 -17.87 3.80 0.13
C ASP A 66 -17.59 4.40 1.52
N ASP A 67 -17.34 3.56 2.53
CA ASP A 67 -17.21 4.01 3.92
C ASP A 67 -15.83 4.58 4.25
N TYR A 68 -14.76 3.87 3.84
CA TYR A 68 -13.37 4.23 4.16
C TYR A 68 -12.60 4.80 2.96
N LYS A 69 -13.21 4.77 1.78
CA LYS A 69 -12.55 5.18 0.53
C LYS A 69 -11.27 4.37 0.27
N ILE A 70 -11.36 3.05 0.43
CA ILE A 70 -10.24 2.12 0.24
C ILE A 70 -10.62 0.93 -0.64
N ILE A 71 -9.60 0.39 -1.31
CA ILE A 71 -9.57 -0.94 -1.93
C ILE A 71 -8.42 -1.70 -1.30
N TYR A 72 -8.59 -3.00 -1.06
CA TYR A 72 -7.52 -3.83 -0.50
C TYR A 72 -7.44 -5.20 -1.19
N LEU A 73 -6.31 -5.89 -1.03
CA LEU A 73 -6.10 -7.25 -1.54
C LEU A 73 -6.43 -8.27 -0.46
N GLN A 74 -7.12 -9.35 -0.84
CA GLN A 74 -7.38 -10.49 0.03
C GLN A 74 -7.44 -11.79 -0.79
N GLY A 75 -6.81 -12.84 -0.27
CA GLY A 75 -6.97 -14.21 -0.71
C GLY A 75 -8.09 -14.95 0.02
N LYS A 76 -8.21 -16.26 -0.21
CA LYS A 76 -9.14 -17.13 0.55
C LYS A 76 -8.62 -17.43 1.95
N ASN A 77 -9.52 -17.84 2.84
CA ASN A 77 -9.22 -18.32 4.20
C ASN A 77 -8.39 -17.34 5.06
N GLY A 78 -8.54 -16.03 4.81
CA GLY A 78 -7.80 -15.00 5.53
C GLY A 78 -6.37 -14.80 5.06
N GLU A 79 -5.98 -15.39 3.94
CA GLU A 79 -4.69 -15.07 3.31
C GLU A 79 -4.69 -13.62 2.82
N LEU A 80 -3.55 -12.99 2.94
CA LEU A 80 -3.21 -11.72 2.32
C LEU A 80 -2.28 -12.01 1.13
N ALA A 81 -1.75 -10.99 0.46
CA ALA A 81 -0.80 -11.24 -0.62
C ALA A 81 0.63 -11.47 -0.08
N ASN A 82 1.51 -12.01 -0.90
CA ASN A 82 2.96 -12.01 -0.70
C ASN A 82 3.56 -10.61 -0.99
N MET A 83 4.88 -10.51 -1.14
CA MET A 83 5.54 -9.31 -1.67
C MET A 83 6.64 -9.69 -2.64
N ASP A 84 6.31 -9.72 -3.92
CA ASP A 84 7.29 -9.80 -4.99
C ASP A 84 7.97 -8.45 -5.22
N VAL A 85 9.12 -8.47 -5.89
CA VAL A 85 9.97 -7.29 -6.04
C VAL A 85 9.91 -6.75 -7.45
N ASP A 86 9.41 -5.53 -7.55
CA ASP A 86 9.46 -4.72 -8.77
C ASP A 86 10.71 -3.83 -8.78
N CYS A 87 11.38 -3.84 -9.92
CA CYS A 87 12.58 -3.04 -10.19
C CYS A 87 12.41 -2.05 -11.35
N ASP A 88 11.18 -1.75 -11.74
CA ASP A 88 10.88 -0.95 -12.92
C ASP A 88 11.17 0.55 -12.77
N GLY A 89 11.27 1.23 -13.91
CA GLY A 89 11.52 2.67 -13.99
C GLY A 89 12.98 3.06 -14.15
N GLU A 90 13.39 4.21 -13.57
CA GLU A 90 14.77 4.68 -13.64
C GLU A 90 15.72 3.74 -12.91
N GLN A 91 16.75 3.26 -13.63
CA GLN A 91 17.73 2.29 -13.11
C GLN A 91 18.95 2.95 -12.43
N ALA A 92 18.95 4.26 -12.25
CA ALA A 92 20.08 4.98 -11.69
C ALA A 92 20.16 4.87 -10.16
N GLY A 93 21.36 4.61 -9.62
CA GLY A 93 21.63 4.73 -8.18
C GLY A 93 21.17 3.55 -7.32
N GLY A 94 20.79 2.43 -7.91
CA GLY A 94 20.50 1.18 -7.18
C GLY A 94 21.78 0.55 -6.61
N ASP A 95 21.61 -0.30 -5.59
CA ASP A 95 22.71 -1.03 -4.94
C ASP A 95 23.08 -2.37 -5.64
N GLY A 96 22.56 -2.59 -6.85
CA GLY A 96 22.80 -3.76 -7.68
C GLY A 96 21.85 -4.93 -7.43
N ARG A 97 20.98 -4.89 -6.41
CA ARG A 97 20.06 -6.00 -6.10
C ARG A 97 18.97 -6.21 -7.14
N CYS A 98 18.66 -5.20 -7.95
CA CYS A 98 17.80 -5.32 -9.14
C CYS A 98 18.52 -5.91 -10.36
N GLY A 99 19.85 -5.91 -10.39
CA GLY A 99 20.61 -6.33 -11.57
C GLY A 99 20.51 -7.81 -11.97
N SER A 100 19.93 -8.64 -11.10
CA SER A 100 19.65 -10.04 -11.39
C SER A 100 18.22 -10.32 -11.85
N SER A 101 17.32 -9.34 -11.74
CA SER A 101 15.94 -9.48 -12.22
C SER A 101 15.92 -9.63 -13.74
N THR A 102 15.16 -10.61 -14.23
CA THR A 102 14.95 -10.84 -15.67
C THR A 102 13.71 -10.12 -16.19
N ASP A 103 12.96 -9.48 -15.30
CA ASP A 103 11.64 -8.87 -15.55
C ASP A 103 11.65 -7.35 -15.33
N THR A 104 12.81 -6.75 -15.24
CA THR A 104 12.93 -5.30 -15.05
C THR A 104 12.63 -4.56 -16.35
N GLN A 105 11.64 -3.66 -16.29
CA GLN A 105 11.28 -2.76 -17.38
C GLN A 105 11.88 -1.36 -17.13
N SER A 106 12.20 -0.65 -18.22
CA SER A 106 12.84 0.66 -18.13
C SER A 106 11.88 1.81 -17.79
N GLU A 107 10.59 1.52 -17.67
CA GLU A 107 9.51 2.51 -17.50
C GLU A 107 8.40 1.95 -16.61
N THR A 108 7.86 2.80 -15.71
CA THR A 108 6.64 2.52 -14.96
C THR A 108 5.41 3.03 -15.69
N THR A 109 4.24 2.50 -15.35
CA THR A 109 2.95 2.89 -15.96
C THR A 109 2.69 4.40 -15.84
N PHE A 110 3.08 5.03 -14.72
CA PHE A 110 2.76 6.44 -14.47
C PHE A 110 3.90 7.41 -14.73
N ARG A 111 4.88 7.01 -15.54
CA ARG A 111 5.99 7.87 -15.98
C ARG A 111 5.52 9.23 -16.50
N ASP A 112 4.55 9.26 -17.40
CA ASP A 112 4.11 10.50 -18.02
C ASP A 112 3.33 11.38 -17.05
N GLN A 113 2.59 10.79 -16.11
CA GLN A 113 1.98 11.53 -15.00
C GLN A 113 3.03 12.19 -14.12
N LEU A 114 4.09 11.47 -13.75
CA LEU A 114 5.19 12.02 -12.95
C LEU A 114 5.90 13.15 -13.69
N ARG A 115 6.16 12.98 -14.97
CA ARG A 115 6.76 14.04 -15.83
C ARG A 115 5.92 15.30 -15.87
N SER A 116 4.59 15.17 -15.88
CA SER A 116 3.68 16.31 -15.88
C SER A 116 3.81 17.18 -14.63
N TYR A 117 4.35 16.66 -13.53
CA TYR A 117 4.62 17.44 -12.33
C TYR A 117 5.78 18.43 -12.46
N GLY A 118 6.62 18.29 -13.50
CA GLY A 118 7.72 19.23 -13.77
C GLY A 118 8.84 19.23 -12.71
N THR A 119 8.97 18.14 -11.94
CA THR A 119 9.98 18.02 -10.86
C THR A 119 11.38 17.69 -11.36
N GLY A 120 11.53 17.43 -12.67
CA GLY A 120 12.80 17.04 -13.28
C GLY A 120 13.05 15.53 -13.30
N ARG A 121 12.21 14.73 -12.62
CA ARG A 121 12.25 13.26 -12.72
C ARG A 121 11.67 12.81 -14.05
N ARG A 122 12.28 11.77 -14.61
CA ARG A 122 11.82 11.16 -15.87
C ARG A 122 10.84 10.03 -15.60
N ASP A 123 11.05 9.31 -14.50
CA ASP A 123 10.24 8.20 -14.04
C ASP A 123 10.47 7.93 -12.55
N LEU A 124 9.70 7.02 -11.98
CA LEU A 124 9.98 6.46 -10.66
C LEU A 124 11.30 5.68 -10.71
N ASN A 125 11.93 5.56 -9.56
CA ASN A 125 13.11 4.73 -9.36
C ASN A 125 12.81 3.74 -8.23
N ALA A 126 12.74 2.46 -8.54
CA ALA A 126 12.37 1.42 -7.60
C ALA A 126 13.26 1.36 -6.35
N SER A 127 14.52 1.81 -6.44
CA SER A 127 15.45 1.85 -5.30
C SER A 127 15.22 3.05 -4.37
N VAL A 128 14.41 4.03 -4.78
CA VAL A 128 14.20 5.30 -4.06
C VAL A 128 12.74 5.55 -3.76
N HIS A 129 11.87 5.42 -4.76
CA HIS A 129 10.45 5.68 -4.59
C HIS A 129 9.76 4.40 -4.11
N THR A 130 9.26 4.41 -2.87
CA THR A 130 8.44 3.29 -2.40
C THR A 130 7.13 3.30 -3.15
N TYR A 131 6.89 2.28 -3.97
CA TYR A 131 5.65 2.13 -4.71
C TYR A 131 5.13 0.70 -4.65
N VAL A 132 3.85 0.55 -4.99
CA VAL A 132 3.13 -0.71 -5.12
C VAL A 132 2.71 -0.85 -6.58
N VAL A 133 2.85 -2.07 -7.11
CA VAL A 133 2.21 -2.49 -8.37
C VAL A 133 0.77 -2.89 -8.03
N PHE A 134 -0.20 -2.14 -8.54
CA PHE A 134 -1.60 -2.34 -8.17
C PHE A 134 -2.51 -2.17 -9.38
N GLY A 135 -3.34 -3.20 -9.64
CA GLY A 135 -4.10 -3.32 -10.86
C GLY A 135 -3.47 -4.30 -11.85
N ASN A 136 -4.28 -4.76 -12.79
CA ASN A 136 -3.89 -5.69 -13.84
C ASN A 136 -4.59 -5.25 -15.12
N GLN A 137 -3.85 -4.71 -16.05
CA GLN A 137 -4.39 -4.12 -17.29
C GLN A 137 -3.90 -4.84 -18.56
N GLY A 138 -3.53 -6.10 -18.42
CA GLY A 138 -3.10 -6.94 -19.52
C GLY A 138 -4.20 -7.21 -20.56
N THR A 139 -3.78 -7.67 -21.73
CA THR A 139 -4.64 -7.95 -22.88
C THR A 139 -4.71 -9.42 -23.25
N LYS A 140 -3.96 -10.29 -22.54
CA LYS A 140 -3.96 -11.74 -22.79
C LYS A 140 -5.35 -12.33 -22.61
N SER A 141 -5.78 -13.11 -23.60
CA SER A 141 -7.09 -13.78 -23.57
C SER A 141 -7.18 -14.73 -22.37
N GLY A 142 -8.25 -14.59 -21.61
CA GLY A 142 -8.51 -15.42 -20.42
C GLY A 142 -7.88 -14.90 -19.12
N TRP A 143 -7.13 -13.80 -19.16
CA TRP A 143 -6.63 -13.16 -17.95
C TRP A 143 -7.68 -12.27 -17.31
N THR A 144 -7.76 -12.34 -15.99
CA THR A 144 -8.56 -11.39 -15.23
C THR A 144 -7.87 -10.04 -15.21
N THR A 145 -8.64 -8.97 -15.41
CA THR A 145 -8.13 -7.60 -15.37
C THR A 145 -8.81 -6.79 -14.28
N PHE A 146 -8.09 -5.81 -13.73
CA PHE A 146 -8.61 -4.84 -12.80
C PHE A 146 -7.97 -3.48 -13.04
N ASN A 147 -8.80 -2.47 -13.30
CA ASN A 147 -8.35 -1.09 -13.42
C ASN A 147 -8.77 -0.29 -12.19
N PRO A 148 -7.84 0.07 -11.27
CA PRO A 148 -8.12 0.82 -10.05
C PRO A 148 -8.74 2.20 -10.29
N GLU A 149 -8.44 2.86 -11.41
CA GLU A 149 -9.00 4.18 -11.75
C GLU A 149 -10.52 4.15 -11.89
N LYS A 150 -11.10 3.04 -12.38
CA LYS A 150 -12.55 2.86 -12.48
C LYS A 150 -13.25 2.86 -11.13
N HIS A 151 -12.49 2.66 -10.06
CA HIS A 151 -12.96 2.63 -8.69
C HIS A 151 -12.42 3.82 -7.85
N GLY A 152 -11.88 4.83 -8.53
CA GLY A 152 -11.51 6.10 -7.90
C GLY A 152 -10.10 6.19 -7.34
N VAL A 153 -9.26 5.15 -7.45
CA VAL A 153 -7.83 5.27 -7.18
C VAL A 153 -7.20 6.09 -8.30
N LYS A 154 -6.34 7.03 -7.96
CA LYS A 154 -5.70 7.91 -8.93
C LYS A 154 -4.23 7.52 -9.13
N PRO A 155 -3.66 7.70 -10.34
CA PRO A 155 -2.23 7.57 -10.54
C PRO A 155 -1.41 8.29 -9.48
N LEU A 156 -0.40 7.63 -8.94
CA LEU A 156 0.49 8.14 -7.89
C LEU A 156 -0.21 8.45 -6.54
N SER A 157 -1.43 7.93 -6.29
CA SER A 157 -2.07 7.98 -4.96
C SER A 157 -1.22 7.28 -3.92
N VAL A 158 -1.22 7.81 -2.70
CA VAL A 158 -0.63 7.10 -1.56
C VAL A 158 -1.36 5.78 -1.32
N MET A 159 -0.58 4.77 -1.01
CA MET A 159 -1.03 3.46 -0.53
C MET A 159 -0.42 3.15 0.83
N ALA A 160 -1.11 2.34 1.62
CA ALA A 160 -0.58 1.80 2.87
C ALA A 160 -0.29 0.31 2.73
N VAL A 161 0.84 -0.13 3.26
CA VAL A 161 1.26 -1.53 3.26
C VAL A 161 1.61 -1.96 4.67
N VAL A 162 0.97 -3.03 5.14
CA VAL A 162 1.29 -3.67 6.42
C VAL A 162 2.08 -4.94 6.13
N CYS A 163 3.34 -4.95 6.51
CA CYS A 163 4.29 -6.03 6.27
C CYS A 163 5.26 -6.15 7.45
N ASN A 164 5.65 -7.36 7.84
CA ASN A 164 6.64 -7.63 8.88
C ASN A 164 6.42 -6.78 10.16
N ASN A 165 5.18 -6.70 10.63
CA ASN A 165 4.75 -5.88 11.78
C ASN A 165 5.07 -4.37 11.67
N LYS A 166 5.15 -3.83 10.46
CA LYS A 166 5.37 -2.41 10.16
C LYS A 166 4.22 -1.86 9.34
N LEU A 167 3.93 -0.56 9.50
CA LEU A 167 3.12 0.20 8.56
C LEU A 167 4.04 1.08 7.72
N LEU A 168 4.00 0.90 6.42
CA LEU A 168 4.77 1.67 5.45
C LEU A 168 3.82 2.36 4.46
N TYR A 169 4.27 3.47 3.91
CA TYR A 169 3.57 4.14 2.83
C TYR A 169 4.38 4.02 1.55
N GLY A 170 3.67 3.81 0.46
CA GLY A 170 4.15 3.92 -0.89
C GLY A 170 3.14 4.68 -1.72
N ILE A 171 3.35 4.71 -3.01
CA ILE A 171 2.38 5.24 -3.96
C ILE A 171 1.93 4.12 -4.90
N TRP A 172 0.77 4.24 -5.51
CA TRP A 172 0.44 3.44 -6.67
C TRP A 172 1.33 3.87 -7.83
N GLY A 173 2.42 3.17 -8.04
CA GLY A 173 3.47 3.56 -8.99
C GLY A 173 3.46 2.79 -10.28
N ASP A 174 2.93 1.56 -10.26
CA ASP A 174 2.89 0.70 -11.43
C ASP A 174 1.65 -0.20 -11.49
N THR A 175 1.48 -0.89 -12.61
CA THR A 175 0.34 -1.77 -12.89
C THR A 175 0.83 -2.99 -13.67
N ASN A 176 0.43 -4.19 -13.25
CA ASN A 176 0.74 -5.40 -13.99
C ASN A 176 0.10 -5.41 -15.39
N GLY A 177 0.88 -5.85 -16.37
CA GLY A 177 0.52 -5.99 -17.78
C GLY A 177 0.39 -7.44 -18.21
N ASP A 178 0.99 -7.76 -19.36
CA ASP A 178 0.95 -9.08 -20.02
C ASP A 178 2.25 -9.90 -19.85
N ASP A 179 3.15 -9.53 -18.99
CA ASP A 179 4.51 -10.04 -18.88
C ASP A 179 4.59 -11.37 -18.11
N GLY A 180 3.88 -11.55 -17.03
CA GLY A 180 3.90 -12.78 -16.26
C GLY A 180 3.19 -13.99 -16.92
N PRO A 181 3.26 -15.16 -16.30
CA PRO A 181 2.51 -16.36 -16.74
C PRO A 181 1.03 -16.29 -16.37
N GLN A 182 0.66 -15.47 -15.40
CA GLN A 182 -0.68 -15.32 -14.82
C GLN A 182 -0.93 -13.86 -14.41
N ALA A 183 -2.18 -13.50 -14.13
CA ALA A 183 -2.49 -12.18 -13.58
C ALA A 183 -2.09 -12.12 -12.10
N MET A 184 -0.97 -11.48 -11.80
CA MET A 184 -0.34 -11.46 -10.47
C MET A 184 -0.81 -10.27 -9.63
N VAL A 185 -0.70 -10.40 -8.31
CA VAL A 185 -0.86 -9.34 -7.29
C VAL A 185 0.17 -9.56 -6.18
N GLY A 186 0.42 -8.52 -5.37
CA GLY A 186 1.35 -8.65 -4.25
C GLY A 186 2.77 -8.24 -4.60
N GLU A 187 2.93 -7.15 -5.35
CA GLU A 187 4.23 -6.70 -5.83
C GLU A 187 4.51 -5.25 -5.41
N ALA A 188 5.75 -4.96 -5.10
CA ALA A 188 6.18 -3.64 -4.68
C ALA A 188 7.64 -3.35 -5.07
N SER A 189 7.97 -2.05 -5.18
CA SER A 189 9.34 -1.63 -5.46
C SER A 189 10.34 -2.24 -4.48
N ILE A 190 11.56 -2.50 -4.96
CA ILE A 190 12.64 -3.01 -4.11
C ILE A 190 12.89 -2.14 -2.89
N SER A 191 12.68 -0.83 -2.96
CA SER A 191 12.81 0.08 -1.83
C SER A 191 11.74 -0.17 -0.76
N LEU A 192 10.47 -0.42 -1.15
CA LEU A 192 9.41 -0.75 -0.21
C LEU A 192 9.64 -2.15 0.40
N ALA A 193 9.98 -3.13 -0.43
CA ALA A 193 10.30 -4.48 0.03
C ALA A 193 11.50 -4.49 1.00
N THR A 194 12.53 -3.66 0.74
CA THR A 194 13.67 -3.47 1.65
C THR A 194 13.26 -2.84 2.98
N ALA A 195 12.39 -1.83 2.95
CA ALA A 195 11.87 -1.23 4.18
C ALA A 195 11.07 -2.24 5.04
N CYS A 196 10.35 -3.18 4.41
CA CYS A 196 9.66 -4.28 5.08
C CYS A 196 10.63 -5.32 5.67
N TYR A 197 11.49 -5.89 4.86
CA TYR A 197 12.20 -7.14 5.14
C TYR A 197 13.72 -7.00 5.18
N GLY A 198 14.27 -5.82 4.89
CA GLY A 198 15.71 -5.57 4.91
C GLY A 198 16.43 -5.98 3.63
N ASN A 199 17.77 -6.01 3.71
CA ASN A 199 18.64 -6.12 2.53
C ASN A 199 18.78 -7.56 1.96
N SER A 200 18.10 -8.56 2.52
CA SER A 200 18.04 -9.91 1.95
C SER A 200 17.15 -9.99 0.70
N ILE A 201 16.26 -9.02 0.53
CA ILE A 201 15.40 -8.87 -0.65
C ILE A 201 16.23 -8.46 -1.87
N ASN A 202 15.92 -9.02 -3.03
CA ASN A 202 16.53 -8.66 -4.31
C ASN A 202 15.51 -8.86 -5.46
N GLY A 203 15.85 -8.49 -6.68
CA GLY A 203 14.94 -8.52 -7.83
C GLY A 203 14.39 -9.90 -8.21
N ASN A 204 14.91 -10.99 -7.64
CA ASN A 204 14.41 -12.36 -7.87
C ASN A 204 13.98 -13.06 -6.57
N SER A 205 13.98 -12.37 -5.45
CA SER A 205 13.65 -12.95 -4.15
C SER A 205 12.97 -11.92 -3.27
N GLY A 206 11.67 -12.02 -3.18
CA GLY A 206 10.78 -11.23 -2.35
C GLY A 206 10.50 -11.89 -0.99
N HIS A 207 9.26 -11.77 -0.55
CA HIS A 207 8.71 -12.40 0.64
C HIS A 207 7.54 -13.29 0.24
N ASP A 208 7.70 -14.61 0.40
CA ASP A 208 6.79 -15.60 -0.17
C ASP A 208 5.54 -15.86 0.69
N ASP A 209 5.55 -15.46 1.99
CA ASP A 209 4.40 -15.71 2.86
C ASP A 209 3.24 -14.75 2.52
N ASN A 210 2.01 -15.27 2.48
CA ASN A 210 0.79 -14.53 2.19
C ASN A 210 0.28 -13.76 3.43
N ASP A 211 1.05 -12.76 3.89
CA ASP A 211 0.78 -12.00 5.11
C ASP A 211 0.85 -10.46 4.95
N VAL A 212 1.02 -9.96 3.72
CA VAL A 212 1.13 -8.54 3.43
C VAL A 212 -0.24 -7.96 3.07
N LEU A 213 -0.67 -6.92 3.80
CA LEU A 213 -1.90 -6.19 3.51
C LEU A 213 -1.59 -4.94 2.68
N TYR A 214 -2.14 -4.87 1.49
CA TYR A 214 -2.08 -3.72 0.60
C TYR A 214 -3.40 -2.96 0.64
N ILE A 215 -3.36 -1.65 0.90
CA ILE A 215 -4.52 -0.76 0.95
C ILE A 215 -4.29 0.42 0.00
N ALA A 216 -5.12 0.54 -1.03
CA ALA A 216 -5.16 1.68 -1.92
C ALA A 216 -6.24 2.66 -1.47
N PHE A 217 -5.91 3.95 -1.41
CA PHE A 217 -6.86 5.02 -1.07
C PHE A 217 -7.44 5.63 -2.35
N THR A 218 -8.76 5.88 -2.34
CA THR A 218 -9.46 6.52 -3.45
C THR A 218 -9.65 8.02 -3.21
N GLY A 219 -9.87 8.75 -4.29
CA GLY A 219 -10.10 10.19 -4.26
C GLY A 219 -8.87 11.03 -4.57
N ASP A 220 -9.11 12.26 -5.01
CA ASP A 220 -8.04 13.20 -5.39
C ASP A 220 -7.17 13.62 -4.19
N ASP A 221 -7.71 13.56 -2.99
CA ASP A 221 -7.01 13.87 -1.75
C ASP A 221 -6.04 12.78 -1.27
N ALA A 222 -5.98 11.62 -1.98
CA ALA A 222 -4.95 10.61 -1.80
C ALA A 222 -3.69 10.87 -2.65
N VAL A 223 -3.74 11.82 -3.59
CA VAL A 223 -2.63 12.14 -4.50
C VAL A 223 -1.75 13.24 -3.90
N PRO A 224 -0.45 13.01 -3.69
CA PRO A 224 0.45 14.04 -3.17
C PRO A 224 0.67 15.19 -4.17
N GLY A 225 0.50 14.94 -5.48
CA GLY A 225 0.75 15.93 -6.52
C GLY A 225 2.22 16.33 -6.62
N ALA A 226 2.50 17.40 -7.36
CA ALA A 226 3.87 17.83 -7.65
C ALA A 226 4.66 18.26 -6.40
N SER A 227 3.99 18.80 -5.37
CA SER A 227 4.63 19.38 -4.18
C SER A 227 4.42 18.60 -2.88
N GLY A 228 3.57 17.57 -2.88
CA GLY A 228 3.24 16.80 -1.68
C GLY A 228 4.12 15.57 -1.46
N ALA A 229 5.11 15.34 -2.35
CA ALA A 229 6.13 14.32 -2.18
C ALA A 229 7.50 14.84 -2.63
N ASN A 230 8.58 14.32 -2.06
CA ASN A 230 9.94 14.61 -2.50
C ASN A 230 10.31 13.68 -3.68
N TRP A 231 9.80 14.02 -4.86
CA TRP A 231 10.07 13.23 -6.08
C TRP A 231 11.56 13.18 -6.47
N THR A 232 12.37 14.07 -5.91
CA THR A 232 13.83 14.13 -6.15
C THR A 232 14.63 13.56 -4.99
N ALA A 233 14.01 12.83 -4.08
CA ALA A 233 14.68 12.14 -2.99
C ALA A 233 15.88 11.31 -3.51
N SER A 234 16.88 11.16 -2.69
CA SER A 234 18.09 10.37 -2.99
C SER A 234 18.08 8.98 -2.37
N ASN A 235 17.13 8.71 -1.50
CA ASN A 235 16.92 7.43 -0.81
C ASN A 235 15.44 7.25 -0.47
N TYR A 236 15.04 6.03 -0.12
CA TYR A 236 13.64 5.72 0.15
C TYR A 236 13.14 6.25 1.50
N GLU A 237 14.01 6.48 2.46
CA GLU A 237 13.66 7.04 3.76
C GLU A 237 13.17 8.48 3.61
N ASP A 238 13.86 9.29 2.81
CA ASP A 238 13.46 10.67 2.51
C ASP A 238 12.15 10.70 1.71
N PHE A 239 11.98 9.79 0.75
CA PHE A 239 10.74 9.69 0.00
C PHE A 239 9.56 9.31 0.90
N GLN A 240 9.68 8.26 1.69
CA GLN A 240 8.67 7.84 2.66
C GLN A 240 8.32 8.94 3.68
N THR A 241 9.34 9.65 4.16
CA THR A 241 9.12 10.77 5.08
C THR A 241 8.26 11.84 4.43
N SER A 242 8.50 12.14 3.16
CA SER A 242 7.77 13.20 2.44
C SER A 242 6.28 12.91 2.23
N ILE A 243 5.89 11.62 2.08
CA ILE A 243 4.48 11.21 1.91
C ILE A 243 3.79 10.84 3.22
N SER A 244 4.51 10.88 4.32
CA SER A 244 4.09 10.37 5.62
C SER A 244 2.88 11.07 6.20
N ASP A 245 2.85 12.40 6.14
CA ASP A 245 1.74 13.18 6.72
C ASP A 245 0.45 12.90 5.96
N LEU A 246 0.52 12.77 4.63
CA LEU A 246 -0.61 12.38 3.82
C LEU A 246 -1.05 10.95 4.16
N GLY A 247 -0.11 10.00 4.22
CA GLY A 247 -0.40 8.61 4.59
C GLY A 247 -1.05 8.49 5.97
N ASN A 248 -0.54 9.22 6.98
CA ASN A 248 -1.13 9.25 8.32
C ASN A 248 -2.58 9.77 8.31
N LYS A 249 -2.85 10.84 7.56
CA LYS A 249 -4.21 11.36 7.40
C LYS A 249 -5.14 10.36 6.70
N LEU A 250 -4.65 9.67 5.69
CA LEU A 250 -5.45 8.71 4.93
C LEU A 250 -5.77 7.46 5.75
N ILE A 251 -4.80 6.96 6.53
CA ILE A 251 -4.98 5.74 7.34
C ILE A 251 -6.00 5.93 8.48
N GLU A 252 -6.29 7.17 8.90
CA GLU A 252 -7.34 7.47 9.87
C GLU A 252 -8.74 7.08 9.37
N ARG A 253 -8.94 6.94 8.07
CA ARG A 253 -10.21 6.49 7.48
C ARG A 253 -10.49 5.03 7.79
N VAL A 254 -9.45 4.20 7.92
CA VAL A 254 -9.58 2.77 8.15
C VAL A 254 -10.17 2.54 9.53
N GLY A 255 -11.32 1.85 9.61
CA GLY A 255 -11.96 1.53 10.88
C GLY A 255 -12.70 2.68 11.57
N SER A 256 -12.73 3.89 11.02
CA SER A 256 -13.42 5.05 11.62
C SER A 256 -14.94 4.88 11.74
N GLY A 257 -15.53 3.94 11.00
CA GLY A 257 -16.96 3.56 11.03
C GLY A 257 -17.34 2.48 12.06
N GLY A 258 -16.38 2.04 12.91
CA GLY A 258 -16.59 0.94 13.87
C GLY A 258 -16.59 -0.42 13.19
N ILE A 259 -15.47 -1.13 13.26
CA ILE A 259 -15.36 -2.55 12.93
C ILE A 259 -16.17 -3.32 14.00
N GLY A 260 -17.47 -3.50 13.79
CA GLY A 260 -18.28 -4.18 14.79
C GLY A 260 -19.80 -4.18 14.54
N ARG A 261 -20.24 -3.62 13.42
CA ARG A 261 -21.64 -3.85 13.01
C ARG A 261 -21.68 -4.76 11.79
N PRO A 262 -22.18 -6.01 11.93
CA PRO A 262 -22.52 -6.79 10.75
C PRO A 262 -23.56 -6.00 9.95
N LEU A 263 -23.36 -5.88 8.65
CA LEU A 263 -24.24 -5.22 7.65
C LEU A 263 -25.69 -5.78 7.61
N GLY A 264 -26.13 -6.48 8.66
CA GLY A 264 -27.46 -7.08 8.81
C GLY A 264 -28.47 -6.33 9.68
N ASP A 265 -28.11 -5.29 10.43
CA ASP A 265 -28.98 -4.79 11.52
C ASP A 265 -29.36 -3.30 11.45
N GLN A 266 -29.27 -2.65 10.30
CA GLN A 266 -29.76 -1.26 10.14
C GLN A 266 -31.27 -1.14 9.90
N ARG A 267 -32.08 -2.19 10.06
CA ARG A 267 -33.54 -2.13 9.87
C ARG A 267 -34.40 -2.09 11.15
N MET A 268 -33.85 -1.96 12.33
CA MET A 268 -34.64 -2.04 13.57
C MET A 268 -34.40 -0.91 14.59
N LEU A 269 -34.10 0.31 14.17
CA LEU A 269 -34.03 1.46 15.11
C LEU A 269 -34.91 2.67 14.76
N PHE A 270 -35.92 2.50 13.89
CA PHE A 270 -36.93 3.55 13.65
C PHE A 270 -38.34 3.18 14.10
N SER A 271 -38.54 2.41 15.18
CA SER A 271 -39.89 2.03 15.68
C SER A 271 -40.07 2.09 17.18
N ALA A 272 -39.35 2.93 17.89
CA ALA A 272 -39.54 3.03 19.35
C ALA A 272 -39.63 4.46 19.91
N ILE A 273 -39.99 5.46 19.11
CA ILE A 273 -40.29 6.83 19.63
C ILE A 273 -41.60 7.32 19.01
N PHE A 274 -42.72 6.63 19.28
CA PHE A 274 -44.06 7.18 19.06
C PHE A 274 -45.11 6.37 19.88
N PHE A 275 -44.92 6.23 21.19
CA PHE A 275 -46.02 5.86 22.12
C PHE A 275 -45.65 6.35 23.51
N GLY A 276 -46.05 7.57 23.85
CA GLY A 276 -45.83 8.03 25.21
C GLY A 276 -46.14 9.52 25.47
N ILE A 277 -47.15 10.09 24.84
CA ILE A 277 -47.79 11.33 25.34
C ILE A 277 -49.23 11.31 24.85
N ILE A 278 -50.15 10.69 25.63
CA ILE A 278 -51.56 11.02 25.77
C ILE A 278 -52.02 10.22 27.01
N VAL A 279 -51.99 10.84 28.17
CA VAL A 279 -52.95 10.71 29.26
C VAL A 279 -52.49 11.67 30.37
N LEU A 280 -53.03 12.86 30.36
CA LEU A 280 -53.28 13.70 31.58
C LEU A 280 -53.94 14.99 31.14
N LEU A 281 -55.24 14.90 30.94
CA LEU A 281 -56.22 16.00 31.08
C LEU A 281 -57.61 15.35 31.17
N LEU A 282 -58.00 15.05 32.40
CA LEU A 282 -59.37 15.15 32.94
C LEU A 282 -59.28 15.01 34.45
#